data_c6be6ea67b69daeb3c1760f0c9aef5bd
#
_entry.id   c6be6ea67b69daeb3c1760f0c9aef5bd
#
_cell.length_a   1.000
_cell.length_b   1.000
_cell.length_c   1.000
_cell.angle_alpha   90.00
_cell.angle_beta   90.00
_cell.angle_gamma   90.00
#
_symmetry.space_group_name_H-M   'P 1'
#
loop_
_entity.id
_entity.type
_entity.pdbx_description
1 polymer ?
#
loop_
_entity_poly.entity_id
_entity_poly.type
_entity_poly.pdbx_seq_one_letter_code
_entity_poly.pdbx_strand_id
1 'polypeptide(L)'
;MWNNNLQTLLVGTIMATALSLSGCNSNKNDPETSDAATDSSAQAVTEPQVQDNAASDSDLDGAVAEQGTPVKYDVSAWSNEKVEPLKVTELDGIKTTFGKVLSTDENSLDYASNPASKYRFMKTDAPYLDIIDSEKYLELGWYYANPTDSDTEKEHSQNHAKKAYKLARQLMGDDGGKVIADMLAGQVVKNKVIGGQKVELAKCEFYSCMLIINKSAAQTDDG
;
A
#
# COMPACT_ATOMS: atom_id res chain seq x y z
N MET A 1 -4.71 6.60 55.42
CA MET A 1 -3.87 7.70 55.96
C MET A 1 -2.72 7.94 55.02
N TRP A 2 -2.63 9.22 54.62
CA TRP A 2 -1.62 9.95 53.84
C TRP A 2 -1.67 9.76 52.32
N ASN A 3 -2.29 10.62 51.61
CA ASN A 3 -2.08 11.98 51.06
C ASN A 3 -0.59 12.26 50.70
N ASN A 4 -0.32 12.48 49.42
CA ASN A 4 0.25 13.77 49.02
C ASN A 4 0.16 14.00 47.51
N ASN A 5 -0.56 15.08 47.19
CA ASN A 5 -0.48 15.88 45.98
C ASN A 5 0.97 16.34 45.70
N LEU A 6 1.35 16.35 44.45
CA LEU A 6 2.22 17.40 43.94
C LEU A 6 1.81 17.75 42.50
N GLN A 7 1.07 18.86 42.39
CA GLN A 7 0.92 19.63 41.16
C GLN A 7 2.26 20.29 40.86
N THR A 8 2.75 20.16 39.67
CA THR A 8 3.75 21.05 39.12
C THR A 8 3.24 21.62 37.81
N LEU A 9 2.75 22.84 37.90
CA LEU A 9 2.53 23.77 36.80
C LEU A 9 3.89 24.14 36.21
N LEU A 10 4.06 23.97 34.90
CA LEU A 10 5.10 24.68 34.16
C LEU A 10 4.47 25.34 32.94
N VAL A 11 4.33 26.65 33.10
CA VAL A 11 4.04 27.65 32.08
C VAL A 11 5.33 27.88 31.30
N GLY A 12 5.24 27.98 30.00
CA GLY A 12 6.37 28.48 29.23
C GLY A 12 6.32 28.35 27.75
N THR A 13 5.86 29.39 27.12
CA THR A 13 6.46 30.13 26.02
C THR A 13 6.06 29.73 24.60
N ILE A 14 5.17 30.53 24.08
CA ILE A 14 4.82 30.73 22.66
C ILE A 14 6.03 31.32 21.93
N MET A 15 6.53 30.65 20.90
CA MET A 15 7.34 31.32 19.88
C MET A 15 6.61 31.22 18.53
N ALA A 16 6.07 32.37 18.14
CA ALA A 16 5.59 32.62 16.79
C ALA A 16 6.80 32.93 15.90
N THR A 17 7.02 32.13 14.87
CA THR A 17 7.89 32.49 13.76
C THR A 17 7.04 32.62 12.50
N ALA A 18 6.86 33.88 12.12
CA ALA A 18 6.35 34.26 10.81
C ALA A 18 7.44 34.01 9.74
N LEU A 19 7.12 33.23 8.70
CA LEU A 19 7.93 33.15 7.50
C LEU A 19 7.14 33.74 6.35
N SER A 20 7.69 34.83 5.87
CA SER A 20 7.25 35.69 4.79
C SER A 20 7.29 34.98 3.44
N LEU A 21 6.18 35.15 2.73
CA LEU A 21 6.01 34.90 1.29
C LEU A 21 6.72 35.99 0.49
N SER A 22 7.52 35.57 -0.46
CA SER A 22 7.90 36.38 -1.65
C SER A 22 8.24 35.37 -2.73
N GLY A 23 7.83 35.51 -3.98
CA GLY A 23 7.20 36.55 -4.75
C GLY A 23 6.97 35.98 -6.14
N CYS A 24 5.97 36.50 -6.75
CA CYS A 24 5.54 36.29 -8.14
C CYS A 24 6.63 36.61 -9.17
N ASN A 25 6.63 35.87 -10.26
CA ASN A 25 6.91 36.54 -11.54
C ASN A 25 6.00 35.98 -12.64
N SER A 26 5.02 36.82 -12.99
CA SER A 26 4.18 36.69 -14.15
C SER A 26 4.94 37.25 -15.35
N ASN A 27 5.03 36.52 -16.46
CA ASN A 27 5.26 37.12 -17.74
C ASN A 27 4.10 36.77 -18.66
N LYS A 28 3.24 37.76 -18.82
CA LYS A 28 2.29 37.93 -19.94
C LYS A 28 3.04 38.35 -21.19
N ASN A 29 2.78 37.70 -22.30
CA ASN A 29 2.78 38.34 -23.61
C ASN A 29 1.74 37.63 -24.49
N ASP A 30 0.62 38.28 -24.69
CA ASP A 30 -0.30 38.27 -25.84
C ASP A 30 -0.15 39.62 -26.55
N PRO A 31 -0.75 39.86 -27.73
CA PRO A 31 -1.07 39.07 -28.90
C PRO A 31 -0.58 39.70 -30.21
N GLU A 32 -0.79 39.10 -31.34
CA GLU A 32 -1.45 39.75 -32.48
C GLU A 32 -1.67 38.83 -33.69
N THR A 33 -2.83 39.02 -34.24
CA THR A 33 -3.50 38.56 -35.42
C THR A 33 -2.74 38.76 -36.73
N SER A 34 -2.83 37.85 -37.70
CA SER A 34 -3.08 38.18 -39.11
C SER A 34 -3.49 36.97 -39.95
N ASP A 35 -4.60 37.15 -40.66
CA ASP A 35 -5.15 36.33 -41.73
C ASP A 35 -4.19 36.19 -42.93
N ALA A 36 -4.28 35.06 -43.63
CA ALA A 36 -4.54 35.01 -45.07
C ALA A 36 -4.49 33.59 -45.64
N ALA A 37 -5.41 33.33 -46.48
CA ALA A 37 -5.82 32.11 -47.15
C ALA A 37 -4.89 31.61 -48.28
N THR A 38 -5.30 30.40 -48.79
CA THR A 38 -5.07 29.82 -50.13
C THR A 38 -3.78 28.98 -50.27
N ASP A 39 -3.77 27.74 -50.71
CA ASP A 39 -4.34 27.06 -51.85
C ASP A 39 -3.99 25.56 -51.85
N SER A 40 -4.78 24.76 -52.59
CA SER A 40 -4.66 23.38 -52.88
C SER A 40 -3.34 22.86 -53.44
N SER A 41 -2.90 21.71 -53.01
CA SER A 41 -2.36 20.68 -53.93
C SER A 41 -2.30 19.31 -53.23
N ALA A 42 -3.04 18.38 -53.82
CA ALA A 42 -2.98 16.97 -53.50
C ALA A 42 -1.65 16.35 -54.00
N GLN A 43 -0.87 15.78 -53.09
CA GLN A 43 0.16 14.82 -53.48
C GLN A 43 0.04 13.56 -52.61
N ALA A 44 -0.01 12.45 -53.33
CA ALA A 44 -0.05 11.09 -52.82
C ALA A 44 1.16 10.84 -51.88
N VAL A 45 0.89 10.56 -50.64
CA VAL A 45 1.91 10.11 -49.68
C VAL A 45 1.97 8.59 -49.71
N THR A 46 3.05 8.09 -50.24
CA THR A 46 3.53 6.73 -50.14
C THR A 46 3.73 6.39 -48.64
N GLU A 47 3.13 5.30 -48.23
CA GLU A 47 3.28 4.73 -46.88
C GLU A 47 4.76 4.47 -46.56
N PRO A 48 5.32 5.02 -45.45
CA PRO A 48 6.62 4.57 -44.96
C PRO A 48 6.41 3.28 -44.20
N GLN A 49 7.05 2.23 -44.67
CA GLN A 49 7.23 0.99 -43.91
C GLN A 49 7.83 1.34 -42.56
N VAL A 50 7.11 0.98 -41.50
CA VAL A 50 7.64 0.99 -40.13
C VAL A 50 8.69 -0.11 -40.06
N GLN A 51 9.94 0.28 -40.16
CA GLN A 51 11.06 -0.54 -39.80
C GLN A 51 11.03 -0.65 -38.26
N ASP A 52 10.71 -1.82 -37.75
CA ASP A 52 10.90 -2.23 -36.37
C ASP A 52 12.41 -2.12 -36.05
N ASN A 53 12.86 -0.94 -35.69
CA ASN A 53 14.08 -0.78 -34.93
C ASN A 53 13.73 -1.13 -33.49
N ALA A 54 13.79 -2.41 -33.16
CA ALA A 54 14.05 -2.85 -31.81
C ALA A 54 15.37 -2.17 -31.39
N ALA A 55 15.25 -0.99 -30.77
CA ALA A 55 16.36 -0.39 -30.05
C ALA A 55 16.78 -1.42 -29.01
N SER A 56 17.89 -2.08 -29.26
CA SER A 56 18.58 -2.90 -28.31
C SER A 56 18.94 -2.00 -27.13
N ASP A 57 18.30 -2.26 -25.98
CA ASP A 57 18.55 -1.59 -24.68
C ASP A 57 19.95 -1.94 -24.10
N SER A 58 20.94 -2.10 -24.96
CA SER A 58 22.27 -2.61 -24.59
C SER A 58 23.32 -1.51 -24.38
N ASP A 59 22.96 -0.23 -24.32
CA ASP A 59 23.92 0.88 -24.21
C ASP A 59 23.83 1.70 -22.91
N LEU A 60 23.34 1.10 -21.83
CA LEU A 60 23.56 1.65 -20.48
C LEU A 60 24.74 0.92 -19.83
N ASP A 61 25.95 1.40 -20.08
CA ASP A 61 27.22 1.06 -19.36
C ASP A 61 27.52 -0.42 -19.13
N GLY A 62 27.08 -1.32 -20.01
CA GLY A 62 27.39 -2.75 -19.92
C GLY A 62 26.78 -3.46 -18.71
N ALA A 63 25.89 -2.83 -17.97
CA ALA A 63 25.13 -3.47 -16.90
C ALA A 63 24.02 -4.31 -17.52
N VAL A 64 24.22 -5.62 -17.59
CA VAL A 64 23.14 -6.57 -17.84
C VAL A 64 22.21 -6.51 -16.64
N ALA A 65 20.99 -6.02 -16.82
CA ALA A 65 19.98 -6.09 -15.78
C ALA A 65 19.79 -7.57 -15.40
N GLU A 66 20.07 -7.94 -14.15
CA GLU A 66 19.80 -9.28 -13.66
C GLU A 66 18.30 -9.53 -13.73
N GLN A 67 17.87 -10.37 -14.65
CA GLN A 67 16.50 -10.83 -14.76
C GLN A 67 16.27 -11.91 -13.70
N GLY A 68 15.83 -11.50 -12.52
CA GLY A 68 15.47 -12.44 -11.46
C GLY A 68 14.23 -13.25 -11.81
N THR A 69 14.00 -14.34 -11.08
CA THR A 69 12.79 -15.18 -11.25
C THR A 69 11.63 -14.62 -10.42
N PRO A 70 10.49 -14.24 -11.03
CA PRO A 70 9.32 -13.78 -10.30
C PRO A 70 8.83 -14.80 -9.28
N VAL A 71 8.40 -14.33 -8.11
CA VAL A 71 7.81 -15.19 -7.08
C VAL A 71 6.42 -15.63 -7.51
N LYS A 72 6.14 -16.93 -7.37
CA LYS A 72 4.80 -17.48 -7.60
C LYS A 72 4.10 -17.68 -6.27
N TYR A 73 2.91 -17.12 -6.14
CA TYR A 73 2.05 -17.27 -4.97
C TYR A 73 0.97 -18.32 -5.29
N ASP A 74 1.08 -19.51 -4.70
CA ASP A 74 0.11 -20.60 -4.92
C ASP A 74 -1.13 -20.41 -4.03
N VAL A 75 -1.97 -19.46 -4.42
CA VAL A 75 -3.20 -19.13 -3.70
C VAL A 75 -4.17 -20.30 -3.67
N SER A 76 -4.15 -21.16 -4.70
CA SER A 76 -5.05 -22.31 -4.78
C SER A 76 -4.77 -23.32 -3.68
N ALA A 77 -3.51 -23.53 -3.31
CA ALA A 77 -3.13 -24.39 -2.19
C ALA A 77 -3.57 -23.82 -0.82
N TRP A 78 -3.72 -22.49 -0.70
CA TRP A 78 -4.11 -21.85 0.57
C TRP A 78 -5.63 -21.85 0.80
N SER A 79 -6.44 -21.96 -0.26
CA SER A 79 -7.91 -21.90 -0.20
C SER A 79 -8.54 -23.05 0.56
N ASN A 80 -7.88 -24.21 0.65
CA ASN A 80 -8.39 -25.41 1.30
C ASN A 80 -8.27 -25.36 2.84
N GLU A 81 -7.55 -24.42 3.41
CA GLU A 81 -7.39 -24.29 4.86
C GLU A 81 -8.69 -23.75 5.49
N LYS A 82 -9.24 -24.49 6.46
CA LYS A 82 -10.39 -23.99 7.23
C LYS A 82 -9.94 -22.83 8.11
N VAL A 83 -10.71 -21.74 8.11
CA VAL A 83 -10.46 -20.58 8.97
C VAL A 83 -11.65 -20.32 9.88
N GLU A 84 -11.38 -19.87 11.10
CA GLU A 84 -12.42 -19.41 12.02
C GLU A 84 -12.61 -17.90 11.81
N PRO A 85 -13.85 -17.42 11.69
CA PRO A 85 -14.14 -15.99 11.50
C PRO A 85 -13.61 -15.14 12.66
N LEU A 86 -13.14 -13.93 12.34
CA LEU A 86 -12.74 -12.90 13.29
C LEU A 86 -13.46 -11.59 12.97
N LYS A 87 -13.74 -10.79 14.00
CA LYS A 87 -14.18 -9.41 13.81
C LYS A 87 -12.96 -8.50 13.59
N VAL A 88 -13.12 -7.46 12.79
CA VAL A 88 -12.06 -6.47 12.52
C VAL A 88 -11.60 -5.73 13.79
N THR A 89 -12.39 -5.77 14.86
CA THR A 89 -12.08 -5.20 16.18
C THR A 89 -11.37 -6.17 17.14
N GLU A 90 -11.24 -7.45 16.77
CA GLU A 90 -10.60 -8.48 17.61
C GLU A 90 -9.08 -8.51 17.38
N LEU A 91 -8.40 -7.42 17.77
CA LEU A 91 -6.98 -7.18 17.49
C LEU A 91 -6.06 -8.32 17.96
N ASP A 92 -6.34 -8.94 19.13
CA ASP A 92 -5.50 -10.03 19.64
C ASP A 92 -5.63 -11.31 18.79
N GLY A 93 -6.84 -11.64 18.33
CA GLY A 93 -7.07 -12.72 17.37
C GLY A 93 -6.36 -12.47 16.05
N ILE A 94 -6.44 -11.22 15.56
CA ILE A 94 -5.78 -10.75 14.33
C ILE A 94 -4.25 -10.90 14.47
N LYS A 95 -3.65 -10.40 15.54
CA LYS A 95 -2.21 -10.55 15.84
C LYS A 95 -1.79 -12.01 15.89
N THR A 96 -2.61 -12.87 16.50
CA THR A 96 -2.33 -14.31 16.63
C THR A 96 -2.18 -14.99 15.26
N THR A 97 -2.95 -14.57 14.25
CA THR A 97 -2.82 -15.10 12.89
C THR A 97 -1.47 -14.78 12.27
N PHE A 98 -0.89 -13.62 12.57
CA PHE A 98 0.47 -13.25 12.09
C PHE A 98 1.57 -13.90 12.93
N GLY A 99 1.32 -14.16 14.21
CA GLY A 99 2.26 -14.80 15.12
C GLY A 99 2.68 -13.89 16.27
N LYS A 100 3.90 -14.08 16.78
CA LYS A 100 4.42 -13.29 17.91
C LYS A 100 4.80 -11.88 17.46
N VAL A 101 4.24 -10.85 18.11
CA VAL A 101 4.69 -9.47 17.97
C VAL A 101 6.12 -9.34 18.50
N LEU A 102 7.03 -8.80 17.70
CA LEU A 102 8.44 -8.58 18.07
C LEU A 102 8.70 -7.14 18.52
N SER A 103 7.97 -6.17 17.96
CA SER A 103 8.01 -4.78 18.42
C SER A 103 6.67 -4.09 18.23
N THR A 104 6.40 -3.10 19.06
CA THR A 104 5.24 -2.22 18.98
C THR A 104 5.71 -0.78 18.97
N ASP A 105 5.12 0.02 18.07
CA ASP A 105 5.28 1.48 18.01
C ASP A 105 3.90 2.10 18.20
N GLU A 106 3.66 2.69 19.39
CA GLU A 106 2.38 3.30 19.75
C GLU A 106 2.24 4.74 19.24
N ASN A 107 3.28 5.29 18.63
CA ASN A 107 3.28 6.64 18.04
C ASN A 107 3.28 6.60 16.51
N SER A 108 2.81 5.51 15.94
CA SER A 108 2.67 5.35 14.50
C SER A 108 1.46 6.12 13.96
N LEU A 109 1.35 6.17 12.66
CA LEU A 109 0.19 6.74 11.96
C LEU A 109 -0.38 5.68 11.01
N ASP A 110 -1.72 5.75 10.79
CA ASP A 110 -2.38 5.01 9.74
C ASP A 110 -2.20 5.70 8.37
N TYR A 111 -2.69 5.07 7.29
CA TYR A 111 -2.57 5.60 5.92
C TYR A 111 -3.24 6.97 5.73
N ALA A 112 -4.17 7.35 6.60
CA ALA A 112 -4.87 8.63 6.58
C ALA A 112 -4.29 9.61 7.61
N SER A 113 -3.11 9.31 8.18
CA SER A 113 -2.39 10.12 9.17
C SER A 113 -3.12 10.29 10.51
N ASN A 114 -4.00 9.34 10.88
CA ASN A 114 -4.55 9.31 12.25
C ASN A 114 -3.57 8.57 13.18
N PRO A 115 -3.56 8.89 14.49
CA PRO A 115 -2.79 8.15 15.49
C PRO A 115 -3.11 6.64 15.44
N ALA A 116 -2.08 5.81 15.47
CA ALA A 116 -2.18 4.37 15.35
C ALA A 116 -1.08 3.66 16.13
N SER A 117 -1.29 2.37 16.42
CA SER A 117 -0.26 1.47 16.91
C SER A 117 0.20 0.55 15.79
N LYS A 118 1.51 0.44 15.58
CA LYS A 118 2.09 -0.49 14.62
C LYS A 118 2.72 -1.69 15.34
N TYR A 119 2.31 -2.87 14.93
CA TYR A 119 2.82 -4.15 15.45
C TYR A 119 3.65 -4.83 14.36
N ARG A 120 4.93 -5.07 14.65
CA ARG A 120 5.85 -5.75 13.75
C ARG A 120 6.07 -7.19 14.16
N PHE A 121 6.02 -8.11 13.19
CA PHE A 121 6.14 -9.56 13.40
C PHE A 121 7.48 -10.12 12.93
N MET A 122 8.31 -9.31 12.29
CA MET A 122 9.63 -9.70 11.80
C MET A 122 10.72 -8.86 12.45
N LYS A 123 11.95 -9.36 12.47
CA LYS A 123 13.12 -8.59 12.89
C LYS A 123 13.38 -7.45 11.92
N THR A 124 14.14 -6.46 12.36
CA THR A 124 14.39 -5.23 11.57
C THR A 124 15.12 -5.50 10.25
N ASP A 125 15.95 -6.52 10.21
CA ASP A 125 16.75 -6.95 9.07
C ASP A 125 16.04 -7.98 8.15
N ALA A 126 14.81 -8.34 8.47
CA ALA A 126 14.03 -9.29 7.69
C ALA A 126 12.89 -8.59 6.92
N PRO A 127 12.42 -9.20 5.81
CA PRO A 127 11.23 -8.73 5.10
C PRO A 127 10.07 -8.46 6.05
N TYR A 128 9.49 -7.26 5.99
CA TYR A 128 8.53 -6.83 6.99
C TYR A 128 7.17 -7.52 6.87
N LEU A 129 6.51 -7.67 8.02
CA LEU A 129 5.13 -8.06 8.19
C LEU A 129 4.58 -7.25 9.34
N ASP A 130 3.67 -6.33 9.07
CA ASP A 130 3.16 -5.36 10.03
C ASP A 130 1.64 -5.33 10.06
N ILE A 131 1.08 -5.02 11.24
CA ILE A 131 -0.30 -4.56 11.41
C ILE A 131 -0.22 -3.14 11.94
N ILE A 132 -1.02 -2.24 11.35
CA ILE A 132 -1.25 -0.89 11.89
C ILE A 132 -2.73 -0.81 12.29
N ASP A 133 -2.97 -0.49 13.54
CA ASP A 133 -4.31 -0.42 14.12
C ASP A 133 -4.59 0.97 14.67
N SER A 134 -5.59 1.62 14.11
CA SER A 134 -6.13 2.91 14.57
C SER A 134 -7.60 2.76 15.01
N GLU A 135 -8.19 3.83 15.49
CA GLU A 135 -9.64 3.85 15.77
C GLU A 135 -10.47 3.54 14.52
N LYS A 136 -10.04 4.04 13.35
CA LYS A 136 -10.79 3.94 12.08
C LYS A 136 -10.39 2.80 11.19
N TYR A 137 -9.13 2.39 11.23
CA TYR A 137 -8.59 1.47 10.22
C TYR A 137 -7.81 0.33 10.84
N LEU A 138 -7.92 -0.82 10.21
CA LEU A 138 -7.00 -1.93 10.34
C LEU A 138 -6.23 -2.04 9.03
N GLU A 139 -4.91 -1.97 9.12
CA GLU A 139 -4.04 -2.08 7.96
C GLU A 139 -3.11 -3.28 8.10
N LEU A 140 -2.99 -4.04 7.05
CA LEU A 140 -2.04 -5.12 6.91
C LEU A 140 -0.99 -4.70 5.89
N GLY A 141 0.28 -4.72 6.28
CA GLY A 141 1.39 -4.40 5.40
C GLY A 141 2.40 -5.54 5.39
N TRP A 142 2.85 -5.95 4.19
CA TRP A 142 3.90 -6.97 4.09
C TRP A 142 4.78 -6.76 2.87
N TYR A 143 5.99 -7.31 2.97
CA TYR A 143 6.96 -7.30 1.88
C TYR A 143 6.51 -8.19 0.73
N TYR A 144 6.53 -7.64 -0.47
CA TYR A 144 6.29 -8.34 -1.73
C TYR A 144 7.63 -8.50 -2.46
N ALA A 145 8.07 -9.74 -2.67
CA ALA A 145 9.42 -10.01 -3.13
C ALA A 145 9.70 -9.51 -4.54
N ASN A 146 10.92 -8.97 -4.71
CA ASN A 146 11.50 -8.66 -6.00
C ASN A 146 11.97 -9.96 -6.71
N PRO A 147 11.90 -10.06 -8.03
CA PRO A 147 12.47 -11.17 -8.78
C PRO A 147 13.97 -11.45 -8.49
N THR A 148 14.74 -10.43 -8.13
CA THR A 148 16.18 -10.52 -7.81
C THR A 148 16.50 -10.84 -6.36
N ASP A 149 15.49 -10.93 -5.48
CA ASP A 149 15.70 -11.25 -4.07
C ASP A 149 16.25 -12.67 -3.89
N SER A 150 16.88 -12.90 -2.73
CA SER A 150 17.30 -14.23 -2.30
C SER A 150 16.13 -15.17 -2.12
N ASP A 151 16.38 -16.47 -2.22
CA ASP A 151 15.35 -17.49 -1.99
C ASP A 151 14.71 -17.37 -0.61
N THR A 152 15.48 -16.98 0.41
CA THR A 152 14.99 -16.76 1.77
C THR A 152 14.01 -15.59 1.83
N GLU A 153 14.30 -14.48 1.18
CA GLU A 153 13.40 -13.31 1.14
C GLU A 153 12.12 -13.64 0.36
N LYS A 154 12.25 -14.39 -0.74
CA LYS A 154 11.10 -14.89 -1.51
C LYS A 154 10.21 -15.81 -0.68
N GLU A 155 10.79 -16.73 0.08
CA GLU A 155 10.06 -17.60 1.01
C GLU A 155 9.36 -16.79 2.11
N HIS A 156 10.02 -15.80 2.70
CA HIS A 156 9.39 -14.90 3.66
C HIS A 156 8.18 -14.19 3.05
N SER A 157 8.33 -13.64 1.86
CA SER A 157 7.24 -12.95 1.16
C SER A 157 6.04 -13.87 0.90
N GLN A 158 6.28 -15.12 0.46
CA GLN A 158 5.22 -16.12 0.28
C GLN A 158 4.50 -16.45 1.59
N ASN A 159 5.26 -16.64 2.68
CA ASN A 159 4.71 -16.91 4.01
C ASN A 159 3.89 -15.72 4.54
N HIS A 160 4.33 -14.49 4.30
CA HIS A 160 3.60 -13.28 4.66
C HIS A 160 2.29 -13.17 3.88
N ALA A 161 2.34 -13.37 2.56
CA ALA A 161 1.15 -13.36 1.70
C ALA A 161 0.14 -14.45 2.13
N LYS A 162 0.61 -15.65 2.49
CA LYS A 162 -0.24 -16.73 3.02
C LYS A 162 -0.93 -16.33 4.33
N LYS A 163 -0.23 -15.67 5.25
CA LYS A 163 -0.81 -15.16 6.49
C LYS A 163 -1.85 -14.06 6.23
N ALA A 164 -1.54 -13.12 5.33
CA ALA A 164 -2.48 -12.08 4.91
C ALA A 164 -3.72 -12.69 4.25
N TYR A 165 -3.56 -13.72 3.40
CA TYR A 165 -4.66 -14.47 2.79
C TYR A 165 -5.55 -15.14 3.84
N LYS A 166 -4.95 -15.81 4.82
CA LYS A 166 -5.68 -16.45 5.93
C LYS A 166 -6.48 -15.40 6.72
N LEU A 167 -5.85 -14.29 7.11
CA LEU A 167 -6.52 -13.24 7.86
C LEU A 167 -7.63 -12.56 7.05
N ALA A 168 -7.43 -12.30 5.77
CA ALA A 168 -8.47 -11.75 4.91
C ALA A 168 -9.70 -12.67 4.84
N ARG A 169 -9.49 -14.01 4.80
CA ARG A 169 -10.58 -14.98 4.89
C ARG A 169 -11.27 -15.01 6.26
N GLN A 170 -10.51 -14.83 7.33
CA GLN A 170 -11.11 -14.76 8.69
C GLN A 170 -12.00 -13.52 8.85
N LEU A 171 -11.62 -12.39 8.24
CA LEU A 171 -12.33 -11.10 8.35
C LEU A 171 -13.49 -10.96 7.35
N MET A 172 -13.37 -11.55 6.15
CA MET A 172 -14.26 -11.29 5.01
C MET A 172 -14.76 -12.56 4.31
N GLY A 173 -14.51 -13.73 4.89
CA GLY A 173 -14.83 -15.01 4.26
C GLY A 173 -14.00 -15.27 3.00
N ASP A 174 -14.49 -16.12 2.11
CA ASP A 174 -13.77 -16.50 0.88
C ASP A 174 -13.54 -15.31 -0.07
N ASP A 175 -14.40 -14.30 -0.03
CA ASP A 175 -14.21 -13.07 -0.81
C ASP A 175 -12.97 -12.28 -0.35
N GLY A 176 -12.62 -12.33 0.93
CA GLY A 176 -11.36 -11.78 1.44
C GLY A 176 -10.13 -12.49 0.85
N GLY A 177 -10.20 -13.81 0.72
CA GLY A 177 -9.16 -14.57 0.02
C GLY A 177 -9.00 -14.13 -1.44
N LYS A 178 -10.12 -13.89 -2.15
CA LYS A 178 -10.10 -13.36 -3.53
C LYS A 178 -9.43 -12.00 -3.61
N VAL A 179 -9.68 -11.09 -2.65
CA VAL A 179 -9.00 -9.79 -2.63
C VAL A 179 -7.49 -9.95 -2.62
N ILE A 180 -6.95 -10.83 -1.75
CA ILE A 180 -5.51 -11.07 -1.71
C ILE A 180 -5.01 -11.71 -3.01
N ALA A 181 -5.75 -12.67 -3.59
CA ALA A 181 -5.40 -13.26 -4.87
C ALA A 181 -5.31 -12.21 -5.99
N ASP A 182 -6.30 -11.32 -6.07
CA ASP A 182 -6.36 -10.23 -7.04
C ASP A 182 -5.18 -9.25 -6.86
N MET A 183 -4.86 -8.89 -5.60
CA MET A 183 -3.69 -8.05 -5.29
C MET A 183 -2.38 -8.68 -5.77
N LEU A 184 -2.17 -9.97 -5.49
CA LEU A 184 -0.97 -10.70 -5.90
C LEU A 184 -0.88 -10.87 -7.41
N ALA A 185 -2.02 -10.81 -8.12
CA ALA A 185 -2.11 -10.75 -9.58
C ALA A 185 -1.98 -9.32 -10.15
N GLY A 186 -1.63 -8.33 -9.31
CA GLY A 186 -1.41 -6.94 -9.72
C GLY A 186 -2.68 -6.08 -9.82
N GLN A 187 -3.81 -6.56 -9.33
CA GLN A 187 -5.04 -5.78 -9.32
C GLN A 187 -5.11 -4.84 -8.11
N VAL A 188 -5.82 -3.72 -8.28
CA VAL A 188 -6.06 -2.75 -7.20
C VAL A 188 -7.55 -2.76 -6.86
N VAL A 189 -7.87 -2.96 -5.58
CA VAL A 189 -9.23 -2.85 -5.04
C VAL A 189 -9.32 -1.57 -4.21
N LYS A 190 -10.32 -0.74 -4.49
CA LYS A 190 -10.56 0.53 -3.79
C LYS A 190 -12.03 0.72 -3.46
N ASN A 191 -12.33 1.17 -2.24
CA ASN A 191 -13.66 1.61 -1.79
C ASN A 191 -14.75 0.57 -2.09
N LYS A 192 -14.50 -0.71 -1.77
CA LYS A 192 -15.47 -1.79 -1.97
C LYS A 192 -15.90 -2.41 -0.65
N VAL A 193 -17.17 -2.81 -0.56
CA VAL A 193 -17.66 -3.66 0.53
C VAL A 193 -17.47 -5.12 0.10
N ILE A 194 -16.77 -5.90 0.92
CA ILE A 194 -16.39 -7.28 0.65
C ILE A 194 -16.55 -8.07 1.94
N GLY A 195 -17.39 -9.11 1.93
CA GLY A 195 -17.68 -9.92 3.12
C GLY A 195 -18.16 -9.07 4.31
N GLY A 196 -18.97 -8.03 4.06
CA GLY A 196 -19.46 -7.11 5.09
C GLY A 196 -18.42 -6.08 5.58
N GLN A 197 -17.18 -6.11 5.11
CA GLN A 197 -16.14 -5.15 5.49
C GLN A 197 -15.91 -4.13 4.38
N LYS A 198 -15.70 -2.86 4.74
CA LYS A 198 -15.32 -1.84 3.78
C LYS A 198 -13.82 -1.84 3.56
N VAL A 199 -13.38 -2.33 2.41
CA VAL A 199 -12.00 -2.26 1.95
C VAL A 199 -11.76 -0.89 1.32
N GLU A 200 -10.94 -0.05 1.96
CA GLU A 200 -10.56 1.26 1.44
C GLU A 200 -9.55 1.13 0.32
N LEU A 201 -8.53 0.27 0.52
CA LEU A 201 -7.47 0.03 -0.44
C LEU A 201 -6.90 -1.36 -0.25
N ALA A 202 -6.67 -2.06 -1.36
CA ALA A 202 -5.90 -3.29 -1.40
C ALA A 202 -5.06 -3.30 -2.67
N LYS A 203 -3.73 -3.37 -2.53
CA LYS A 203 -2.77 -3.34 -3.66
C LYS A 203 -1.42 -3.92 -3.27
N CYS A 204 -0.69 -4.39 -4.29
CA CYS A 204 0.76 -4.63 -4.21
C CYS A 204 1.47 -3.69 -5.19
N GLU A 205 2.43 -2.92 -4.73
CA GLU A 205 3.17 -1.93 -5.52
C GLU A 205 4.53 -1.68 -4.88
N PHE A 206 5.59 -1.51 -5.68
CA PHE A 206 6.94 -1.20 -5.20
C PHE A 206 7.45 -2.12 -4.08
N TYR A 207 7.30 -3.44 -4.27
CA TYR A 207 7.72 -4.47 -3.30
C TYR A 207 7.00 -4.40 -1.95
N SER A 208 5.82 -3.83 -1.95
CA SER A 208 4.96 -3.67 -0.79
C SER A 208 3.54 -4.06 -1.12
N CYS A 209 2.92 -4.86 -0.28
CA CYS A 209 1.48 -5.10 -0.32
C CYS A 209 0.82 -4.44 0.89
N MET A 210 -0.38 -3.89 0.67
CA MET A 210 -1.21 -3.35 1.75
C MET A 210 -2.68 -3.68 1.54
N LEU A 211 -3.35 -4.02 2.64
CA LEU A 211 -4.80 -4.14 2.71
C LEU A 211 -5.29 -3.25 3.85
N ILE A 212 -6.20 -2.32 3.56
CA ILE A 212 -6.75 -1.35 4.50
C ILE A 212 -8.26 -1.56 4.62
N ILE A 213 -8.72 -1.87 5.82
CA ILE A 213 -10.11 -2.11 6.17
C ILE A 213 -10.59 -0.99 7.08
N ASN A 214 -11.75 -0.40 6.76
CA ASN A 214 -12.39 0.63 7.57
C ASN A 214 -13.24 -0.03 8.66
N LYS A 215 -12.86 0.16 9.93
CA LYS A 215 -13.54 -0.42 11.09
C LYS A 215 -14.90 0.23 11.39
N SER A 216 -15.05 1.51 11.02
CA SER A 216 -16.30 2.26 11.29
C SER A 216 -17.46 1.80 10.41
N ALA A 217 -17.20 1.22 9.24
CA ALA A 217 -18.22 0.73 8.33
C ALA A 217 -18.77 -0.65 8.71
N ALA A 218 -18.06 -1.38 9.57
CA ALA A 218 -18.46 -2.70 10.06
C ALA A 218 -19.51 -2.65 11.18
N GLN A 219 -19.87 -1.46 11.68
CA GLN A 219 -20.80 -1.27 12.81
C GLN A 219 -22.25 -1.05 12.40
N THR A 220 -22.61 -1.11 11.11
CA THR A 220 -23.95 -0.76 10.64
C THR A 220 -24.91 -1.94 10.49
N ASP A 221 -24.52 -3.17 10.84
CA ASP A 221 -25.38 -4.36 10.69
C ASP A 221 -25.93 -4.96 12.00
N ASP A 222 -25.93 -4.22 13.11
CA ASP A 222 -26.65 -4.59 14.33
C ASP A 222 -27.94 -3.73 14.48
N GLY A 223 -28.90 -3.95 13.59
CA GLY A 223 -30.23 -3.37 13.62
C GLY A 223 -31.31 -4.42 13.40
#